data_6c1d7ca08e7bb846a77feace1bcb9f8b
#
_entry.id   6c1d7ca08e7bb846a77feace1bcb9f8b
#
_cell.length_a   1.000
_cell.length_b   1.000
_cell.length_c   1.000
_cell.angle_alpha   90.00
_cell.angle_beta   90.00
_cell.angle_gamma   90.00
#
_symmetry.space_group_name_H-M   'P 1'
#
loop_
_entity.id
_entity.type
_entity.pdbx_description
1 polymer ?
#
loop_
_entity_poly.entity_id
_entity_poly.type
_entity_poly.pdbx_seq_one_letter_code
_entity_poly.pdbx_strand_id
1 'polypeptide(L)'
;MCGGTADTDLDSFEEVSLEGKEVMSDTQEESQNEYKESETTEEETPTTVLEKKIFWGSTDAKPEVYAAEDVSQATIDLTVEWVNKAISYWGNYGPLEIWIVGSGKEETIALDDKWCEVRTEKDPTWNEQWDCANGDPYESGNGWSPFYRYITDGGAAVSNYIREDIGYYFNALIMSSKYPGPEEEDYKPVVLHEYFHVYQQTNLSIPESPDTDGDWRTSNRNVYFNGGEIQVPFLMEGGAEYMAQYWYSMEPEVDSGYLKRVMEFKAEAINPYLTSGKSLRELGYDEEFNSYDILTWFVAYLIHNTSEEIFRVDFWTQIENLGFEKAFEANFGKSADDMIDEFELWVDQPIDVLLEIIP
;
A
#
# COMPACT_ATOMS: atom_id res chain seq x y z
N MET A 1 -18.22 -2.58 -7.32
CA MET A 1 -18.02 -1.24 -7.91
C MET A 1 -17.41 -0.34 -6.86
N CYS A 2 -16.08 -0.36 -6.70
CA CYS A 2 -15.35 0.61 -5.88
C CYS A 2 -15.02 1.84 -6.76
N GLY A 3 -16.00 2.65 -7.03
CA GLY A 3 -15.85 3.85 -7.84
C GLY A 3 -16.69 4.98 -7.25
N GLY A 4 -16.26 5.49 -6.12
CA GLY A 4 -16.74 6.75 -5.59
C GLY A 4 -15.81 7.86 -6.08
N THR A 5 -16.30 8.73 -6.97
CA THR A 5 -15.64 9.99 -7.28
C THR A 5 -15.57 10.82 -6.00
N ALA A 6 -14.46 10.76 -5.31
CA ALA A 6 -14.18 11.65 -4.19
C ALA A 6 -13.62 12.96 -4.76
N ASP A 7 -14.45 14.00 -4.80
CA ASP A 7 -13.95 15.37 -4.77
C ASP A 7 -13.21 15.57 -3.45
N THR A 8 -11.93 15.37 -3.46
CA THR A 8 -11.07 15.70 -2.33
C THR A 8 -10.51 17.09 -2.55
N ASP A 9 -11.19 18.09 -2.01
CA ASP A 9 -10.57 19.36 -1.66
C ASP A 9 -9.51 19.09 -0.56
N LEU A 10 -8.30 18.78 -0.99
CA LEU A 10 -7.10 18.80 -0.15
C LEU A 10 -6.49 20.20 -0.22
N ASP A 11 -7.19 21.17 0.39
CA ASP A 11 -6.62 22.49 0.62
C ASP A 11 -6.01 22.58 2.02
N SER A 12 -4.80 23.09 2.01
CA SER A 12 -4.04 23.70 3.08
C SER A 12 -3.24 22.80 4.04
N PHE A 13 -2.02 22.46 3.60
CA PHE A 13 -0.89 22.52 4.53
C PHE A 13 -0.12 23.80 4.24
N GLU A 14 -0.19 24.77 5.17
CA GLU A 14 0.61 26.00 5.11
C GLU A 14 2.09 25.66 5.23
N GLU A 15 2.84 26.09 4.21
CA GLU A 15 4.30 26.15 4.22
C GLU A 15 4.79 27.05 5.35
N VAL A 16 5.47 26.46 6.33
CA VAL A 16 6.34 27.26 7.22
C VAL A 16 7.69 27.44 6.53
N SER A 17 7.82 28.60 5.89
CA SER A 17 9.07 29.08 5.31
C SER A 17 10.08 29.37 6.43
N LEU A 18 11.19 28.68 6.44
CA LEU A 18 12.39 29.10 7.17
C LEU A 18 13.30 29.86 6.23
N GLU A 19 13.24 31.19 6.32
CA GLU A 19 14.17 32.10 5.66
C GLU A 19 15.59 31.94 6.20
N GLY A 20 16.51 32.00 5.26
CA GLY A 20 17.91 31.78 5.33
C GLY A 20 18.75 32.74 6.15
N LYS A 21 19.99 32.39 6.23
CA LYS A 21 21.13 33.31 6.33
C LYS A 21 22.30 32.79 5.51
N GLU A 22 22.61 33.55 4.46
CA GLU A 22 23.90 33.53 3.80
C GLU A 22 24.99 33.98 4.78
N VAL A 23 26.13 33.32 4.76
CA VAL A 23 27.43 33.93 5.09
C VAL A 23 28.47 33.37 4.12
N MET A 24 28.98 34.28 3.29
CA MET A 24 30.20 34.10 2.50
C MET A 24 31.43 34.06 3.41
N SER A 25 32.45 33.34 3.02
CA SER A 25 33.79 33.89 2.78
C SER A 25 34.82 32.81 2.48
N ASP A 26 35.57 33.13 1.45
CA ASP A 26 36.81 32.56 0.94
C ASP A 26 37.87 32.23 2.00
N THR A 27 38.66 31.21 1.73
CA THR A 27 40.12 31.36 1.44
C THR A 27 40.76 30.00 1.11
N GLN A 28 41.51 30.03 0.00
CA GLN A 28 42.47 29.00 -0.41
C GLN A 28 43.67 28.99 0.52
N GLU A 29 44.22 27.81 0.80
CA GLU A 29 45.65 27.61 0.97
C GLU A 29 46.05 26.17 0.59
N GLU A 30 46.91 26.09 -0.41
CA GLU A 30 47.66 24.90 -0.80
C GLU A 30 48.69 24.56 0.25
N SER A 31 48.83 23.30 0.60
CA SER A 31 50.12 22.78 1.10
C SER A 31 50.33 21.32 0.66
N GLN A 32 51.34 21.17 -0.17
CA GLN A 32 51.97 19.87 -0.49
C GLN A 32 52.51 19.22 0.77
N ASN A 33 52.27 17.93 0.94
CA ASN A 33 53.24 17.11 1.71
C ASN A 33 53.28 15.66 1.24
N GLU A 34 54.51 15.22 1.23
CA GLU A 34 55.14 14.02 0.73
C GLU A 34 54.48 12.68 1.13
N TYR A 35 54.51 11.77 0.16
CA TYR A 35 54.27 10.35 0.32
C TYR A 35 55.27 9.70 1.29
N LYS A 36 54.77 9.00 2.28
CA LYS A 36 55.41 7.91 2.98
C LYS A 36 54.54 6.67 2.88
N GLU A 37 55.04 5.71 2.10
CA GLU A 37 54.51 4.33 2.13
C GLU A 37 54.71 3.78 3.56
N SER A 38 53.63 3.39 4.18
CA SER A 38 53.63 2.48 5.32
C SER A 38 52.69 1.32 4.97
N GLU A 39 53.31 0.14 4.87
CA GLU A 39 52.61 -1.12 4.86
C GLU A 39 51.71 -1.21 6.10
N THR A 40 50.41 -1.16 5.91
CA THR A 40 49.42 -1.46 6.94
C THR A 40 48.79 -2.79 6.59
N THR A 41 49.06 -3.79 7.39
CA THR A 41 48.31 -5.02 7.52
C THR A 41 46.84 -4.70 7.60
N GLU A 42 46.08 -5.19 6.64
CA GLU A 42 44.61 -5.19 6.67
C GLU A 42 44.16 -6.07 7.85
N GLU A 43 43.86 -5.45 8.98
CA GLU A 43 42.99 -6.06 9.99
C GLU A 43 41.61 -6.15 9.35
N GLU A 44 41.15 -7.37 9.04
CA GLU A 44 39.76 -7.66 8.70
C GLU A 44 38.89 -7.16 9.86
N THR A 45 38.29 -5.98 9.67
CA THR A 45 37.24 -5.50 10.55
C THR A 45 36.10 -6.51 10.46
N PRO A 46 35.62 -7.08 11.57
CA PRO A 46 34.50 -7.98 11.54
C PRO A 46 33.32 -7.19 10.95
N THR A 47 32.81 -7.63 9.81
CA THR A 47 31.56 -7.17 9.24
C THR A 47 30.51 -7.45 10.30
N THR A 48 30.16 -6.44 11.07
CA THR A 48 28.99 -6.50 11.94
C THR A 48 27.83 -6.69 11.01
N VAL A 49 27.32 -7.91 10.94
CA VAL A 49 26.01 -8.17 10.38
C VAL A 49 25.07 -7.32 11.21
N LEU A 50 24.60 -6.21 10.66
CA LEU A 50 23.55 -5.42 11.27
C LEU A 50 22.41 -6.40 11.50
N GLU A 51 22.13 -6.71 12.76
CA GLU A 51 20.94 -7.49 13.10
C GLU A 51 19.76 -6.74 12.50
N LYS A 52 19.10 -7.39 11.54
CA LYS A 52 17.89 -6.87 10.87
C LYS A 52 16.91 -6.50 11.98
N LYS A 53 16.74 -5.22 12.28
CA LYS A 53 15.67 -4.74 13.14
C LYS A 53 14.38 -4.97 12.37
N ILE A 54 13.74 -6.07 12.65
CA ILE A 54 12.43 -6.40 12.09
C ILE A 54 11.42 -5.56 12.86
N PHE A 55 10.92 -4.49 12.24
CA PHE A 55 9.90 -3.63 12.85
C PHE A 55 8.56 -4.34 12.89
N TRP A 56 8.23 -5.07 11.85
CA TRP A 56 7.15 -6.06 11.82
C TRP A 56 7.58 -7.25 10.97
N GLY A 57 6.87 -8.34 11.09
CA GLY A 57 7.23 -9.54 10.37
C GLY A 57 6.29 -10.68 10.72
N SER A 58 6.69 -11.87 10.36
CA SER A 58 5.96 -13.08 10.70
C SER A 58 5.79 -13.21 12.22
N THR A 59 4.58 -13.50 12.68
CA THR A 59 4.22 -13.58 14.09
C THR A 59 3.20 -14.69 14.34
N ASP A 60 3.18 -15.24 15.56
CA ASP A 60 2.12 -16.12 16.04
C ASP A 60 0.99 -15.35 16.76
N ALA A 61 1.15 -14.02 16.93
CA ALA A 61 0.13 -13.20 17.58
C ALA A 61 -1.09 -13.08 16.67
N LYS A 62 -2.27 -13.11 17.28
CA LYS A 62 -3.52 -12.83 16.58
C LYS A 62 -3.67 -11.32 16.38
N PRO A 63 -4.30 -10.88 15.27
CA PRO A 63 -4.71 -9.49 15.13
C PRO A 63 -5.61 -9.03 16.29
N GLU A 64 -5.42 -7.80 16.73
CA GLU A 64 -6.35 -7.15 17.64
C GLU A 64 -7.54 -6.59 16.85
N VAL A 65 -8.76 -6.70 17.37
CA VAL A 65 -9.96 -6.29 16.64
C VAL A 65 -10.73 -5.25 17.45
N TYR A 66 -11.02 -4.15 16.80
CA TYR A 66 -11.81 -3.04 17.33
C TYR A 66 -12.94 -2.74 16.34
N ALA A 67 -14.14 -2.52 16.84
CA ALA A 67 -15.29 -2.21 16.01
C ALA A 67 -16.16 -1.15 16.66
N ALA A 68 -16.80 -0.32 15.83
CA ALA A 68 -17.83 0.60 16.30
C ALA A 68 -19.03 -0.18 16.88
N GLU A 69 -19.75 0.40 17.84
CA GLU A 69 -20.82 -0.28 18.55
C GLU A 69 -22.02 -0.67 17.67
N ASP A 70 -22.21 0.03 16.56
CA ASP A 70 -23.26 -0.26 15.58
C ASP A 70 -22.86 -1.37 14.56
N VAL A 71 -21.63 -1.85 14.60
CA VAL A 71 -21.19 -2.99 13.77
C VAL A 71 -21.71 -4.30 14.36
N SER A 72 -22.41 -5.10 13.55
CA SER A 72 -22.93 -6.37 14.00
C SER A 72 -21.82 -7.40 14.30
N GLN A 73 -22.06 -8.30 15.25
CA GLN A 73 -21.12 -9.39 15.53
C GLN A 73 -20.89 -10.26 14.29
N ALA A 74 -21.89 -10.45 13.45
CA ALA A 74 -21.75 -11.20 12.21
C ALA A 74 -20.77 -10.54 11.23
N THR A 75 -20.77 -9.21 11.15
CA THR A 75 -19.80 -8.44 10.34
C THR A 75 -18.38 -8.58 10.89
N ILE A 76 -18.23 -8.47 12.21
CA ILE A 76 -16.94 -8.67 12.88
C ILE A 76 -16.40 -10.06 12.59
N ASP A 77 -17.24 -11.08 12.79
CA ASP A 77 -16.87 -12.48 12.58
C ASP A 77 -16.47 -12.74 11.11
N LEU A 78 -17.23 -12.18 10.15
CA LEU A 78 -16.94 -12.28 8.72
C LEU A 78 -15.58 -11.62 8.38
N THR A 79 -15.32 -10.41 8.88
CA THR A 79 -14.04 -9.74 8.65
C THR A 79 -12.87 -10.55 9.18
N VAL A 80 -12.99 -11.03 10.42
CA VAL A 80 -11.97 -11.86 11.06
C VAL A 80 -11.77 -13.19 10.32
N GLU A 81 -12.83 -13.80 9.83
CA GLU A 81 -12.76 -15.03 9.01
C GLU A 81 -11.90 -14.77 7.77
N TRP A 82 -12.18 -13.69 7.02
CA TRP A 82 -11.46 -13.40 5.77
C TRP A 82 -10.02 -12.94 6.01
N VAL A 83 -9.74 -12.22 7.08
CA VAL A 83 -8.35 -11.96 7.51
C VAL A 83 -7.62 -13.27 7.84
N ASN A 84 -8.28 -14.23 8.53
CA ASN A 84 -7.67 -15.53 8.80
C ASN A 84 -7.44 -16.36 7.52
N LYS A 85 -8.30 -16.26 6.52
CA LYS A 85 -8.06 -16.84 5.19
C LYS A 85 -6.84 -16.19 4.52
N ALA A 86 -6.76 -14.86 4.51
CA ALA A 86 -5.60 -14.13 4.00
C ALA A 86 -4.30 -14.54 4.70
N ILE A 87 -4.33 -14.68 6.02
CA ILE A 87 -3.20 -15.22 6.81
C ILE A 87 -2.81 -16.63 6.32
N SER A 88 -3.77 -17.47 5.99
CA SER A 88 -3.49 -18.82 5.50
C SER A 88 -2.87 -18.82 4.10
N TYR A 89 -3.15 -17.80 3.27
CA TYR A 89 -2.61 -17.67 1.92
C TYR A 89 -1.20 -17.05 1.91
N TRP A 90 -0.99 -16.00 2.71
CA TRP A 90 0.18 -15.16 2.60
C TRP A 90 1.07 -15.12 3.84
N GLY A 91 0.65 -15.71 4.95
CA GLY A 91 1.37 -15.69 6.22
C GLY A 91 0.77 -14.72 7.22
N ASN A 92 1.07 -14.91 8.50
CA ASN A 92 0.65 -14.02 9.58
C ASN A 92 1.74 -12.99 9.86
N TYR A 93 1.41 -11.72 9.67
CA TYR A 93 2.32 -10.60 9.88
C TYR A 93 1.72 -9.62 10.88
N GLY A 94 2.59 -9.02 11.69
CA GLY A 94 2.09 -8.12 12.72
C GLY A 94 3.20 -7.37 13.47
N PRO A 95 2.80 -6.55 14.43
CA PRO A 95 1.45 -6.39 15.01
C PRO A 95 0.41 -5.85 14.03
N LEU A 96 -0.79 -6.43 14.02
CA LEU A 96 -1.90 -6.03 13.18
C LEU A 96 -3.12 -5.68 14.05
N GLU A 97 -3.71 -4.53 13.78
CA GLU A 97 -4.97 -4.08 14.34
C GLU A 97 -6.01 -3.97 13.23
N ILE A 98 -7.19 -4.53 13.48
CA ILE A 98 -8.33 -4.46 12.57
C ILE A 98 -9.34 -3.50 13.19
N TRP A 99 -9.67 -2.46 12.46
CA TRP A 99 -10.60 -1.42 12.87
C TRP A 99 -11.82 -1.43 11.94
N ILE A 100 -13.00 -1.77 12.46
CA ILE A 100 -14.22 -1.90 11.66
C ILE A 100 -15.12 -0.72 11.98
N VAL A 101 -15.28 0.15 10.99
CA VAL A 101 -16.04 1.40 11.09
C VAL A 101 -17.50 1.11 10.72
N GLY A 102 -18.42 1.55 11.59
CA GLY A 102 -19.84 1.45 11.38
C GLY A 102 -20.39 2.50 10.41
N SER A 103 -21.69 2.73 10.48
CA SER A 103 -22.38 3.75 9.68
C SER A 103 -22.85 4.95 10.55
N GLY A 104 -22.84 4.79 11.87
CA GLY A 104 -23.28 5.79 12.83
C GLY A 104 -22.18 6.78 13.16
N LYS A 105 -22.53 8.09 13.16
CA LYS A 105 -21.60 9.16 13.53
C LYS A 105 -21.13 9.05 14.99
N GLU A 106 -22.06 8.84 15.91
CA GLU A 106 -21.77 8.80 17.34
C GLU A 106 -20.87 7.60 17.68
N GLU A 107 -21.14 6.47 17.05
CA GLU A 107 -20.38 5.23 17.21
C GLU A 107 -18.97 5.35 16.62
N THR A 108 -18.82 6.12 15.53
CA THR A 108 -17.51 6.39 14.94
C THR A 108 -16.69 7.37 15.78
N ILE A 109 -17.31 8.38 16.38
CA ILE A 109 -16.64 9.26 17.36
C ILE A 109 -16.15 8.44 18.57
N ALA A 110 -16.95 7.51 19.07
CA ALA A 110 -16.52 6.62 20.15
C ALA A 110 -15.36 5.69 19.72
N LEU A 111 -15.33 5.30 18.44
CA LEU A 111 -14.21 4.53 17.88
C LEU A 111 -12.93 5.39 17.75
N ASP A 112 -13.04 6.67 17.39
CA ASP A 112 -11.93 7.64 17.43
C ASP A 112 -11.35 7.76 18.85
N ASP A 113 -12.21 7.88 19.86
CA ASP A 113 -11.79 7.94 21.27
C ASP A 113 -11.05 6.63 21.66
N LYS A 114 -11.55 5.50 21.20
CA LYS A 114 -10.90 4.20 21.43
C LYS A 114 -9.55 4.08 20.74
N TRP A 115 -9.42 4.58 19.52
CA TRP A 115 -8.14 4.66 18.83
C TRP A 115 -7.12 5.44 19.64
N CYS A 116 -7.50 6.63 20.12
CA CYS A 116 -6.65 7.48 20.93
C CYS A 116 -6.24 6.82 22.25
N GLU A 117 -7.17 6.14 22.93
CA GLU A 117 -6.90 5.36 24.14
C GLU A 117 -5.83 4.28 23.89
N VAL A 118 -6.00 3.48 22.83
CA VAL A 118 -5.06 2.41 22.45
C VAL A 118 -3.68 2.99 22.10
N ARG A 119 -3.62 4.09 21.36
CA ARG A 119 -2.36 4.78 21.04
C ARG A 119 -1.64 5.25 22.29
N THR A 120 -2.34 5.97 23.17
CA THR A 120 -1.79 6.51 24.42
C THR A 120 -1.28 5.40 25.35
N GLU A 121 -1.96 4.25 25.37
CA GLU A 121 -1.55 3.09 26.17
C GLU A 121 -0.27 2.43 25.63
N LYS A 122 -0.19 2.29 24.30
CA LYS A 122 0.93 1.58 23.62
C LYS A 122 2.12 2.47 23.35
N ASP A 123 1.93 3.77 23.14
CA ASP A 123 2.96 4.76 22.84
C ASP A 123 2.89 5.94 23.81
N PRO A 124 3.77 6.01 24.82
CA PRO A 124 3.77 7.11 25.79
C PRO A 124 4.20 8.46 25.19
N THR A 125 4.70 8.46 23.95
CA THR A 125 5.08 9.68 23.21
C THR A 125 4.03 10.09 22.18
N TRP A 126 2.89 9.41 22.14
CA TRP A 126 1.80 9.71 21.24
C TRP A 126 1.33 11.16 21.38
N ASN A 127 1.16 11.82 20.26
CA ASN A 127 0.75 13.21 20.23
C ASN A 127 -0.77 13.31 19.99
N GLU A 128 -1.54 13.49 21.06
CA GLU A 128 -2.99 13.59 20.99
C GLU A 128 -3.49 14.67 20.01
N GLN A 129 -2.71 15.73 19.80
CA GLN A 129 -3.11 16.80 18.88
C GLN A 129 -3.09 16.36 17.42
N TRP A 130 -2.16 15.49 17.03
CA TRP A 130 -1.93 15.13 15.63
C TRP A 130 -2.38 13.71 15.27
N ASP A 131 -2.44 12.85 16.28
CA ASP A 131 -2.63 11.42 16.10
C ASP A 131 -3.99 10.92 16.60
N CYS A 132 -4.73 11.75 17.35
CA CYS A 132 -6.13 11.52 17.71
C CYS A 132 -7.04 12.39 16.85
N ALA A 133 -8.32 12.05 16.81
CA ALA A 133 -9.31 12.91 16.15
C ALA A 133 -9.27 14.32 16.72
N ASN A 134 -9.25 15.30 15.86
CA ASN A 134 -9.22 16.71 16.26
C ASN A 134 -10.14 17.55 15.38
N GLY A 135 -10.59 18.69 15.92
CA GLY A 135 -11.55 19.54 15.23
C GLY A 135 -12.94 18.91 15.18
N ASP A 136 -13.68 19.21 14.14
CA ASP A 136 -15.03 18.70 13.94
C ASP A 136 -15.22 18.25 12.47
N PRO A 137 -14.62 17.10 12.07
CA PRO A 137 -14.77 16.59 10.73
C PRO A 137 -16.22 16.19 10.40
N TYR A 138 -16.99 15.85 11.44
CA TYR A 138 -18.34 15.28 11.28
C TYR A 138 -19.45 16.32 11.03
N GLU A 139 -19.26 17.58 11.44
CA GLU A 139 -20.27 18.63 11.28
C GLU A 139 -19.82 19.77 10.39
N SER A 140 -18.59 20.23 10.59
CA SER A 140 -18.07 21.39 9.86
C SER A 140 -17.16 21.01 8.68
N GLY A 141 -16.74 19.73 8.60
CA GLY A 141 -15.72 19.30 7.66
C GLY A 141 -14.31 19.79 8.01
N ASN A 142 -14.14 20.46 9.18
CA ASN A 142 -12.85 20.97 9.64
C ASN A 142 -12.31 20.08 10.74
N GLY A 143 -11.18 19.50 10.53
CA GLY A 143 -10.53 18.62 11.49
C GLY A 143 -10.11 17.31 10.84
N TRP A 144 -9.62 16.40 11.66
CA TRP A 144 -9.13 15.11 11.25
C TRP A 144 -9.65 14.00 12.16
N SER A 145 -9.94 12.84 11.57
CA SER A 145 -10.28 11.60 12.26
C SER A 145 -9.74 10.43 11.43
N PRO A 146 -9.19 9.37 12.06
CA PRO A 146 -8.77 8.17 11.35
C PRO A 146 -9.93 7.47 10.64
N PHE A 147 -11.18 7.71 11.05
CA PHE A 147 -12.33 6.93 10.58
C PHE A 147 -13.39 7.73 9.82
N TYR A 148 -13.37 9.07 9.86
CA TYR A 148 -14.42 9.91 9.29
C TYR A 148 -14.77 9.57 7.84
N ARG A 149 -13.76 9.42 6.98
CA ARG A 149 -13.98 9.11 5.56
C ARG A 149 -14.75 7.80 5.32
N TYR A 150 -14.57 6.83 6.20
CA TYR A 150 -15.18 5.50 6.03
C TYR A 150 -16.67 5.47 6.32
N ILE A 151 -17.19 6.39 7.12
CA ILE A 151 -18.64 6.55 7.28
C ILE A 151 -19.27 7.36 6.17
N THR A 152 -18.52 8.22 5.47
CA THR A 152 -19.00 9.01 4.34
C THR A 152 -18.89 8.24 3.05
N ASP A 153 -17.72 7.80 2.70
CA ASP A 153 -17.37 7.26 1.39
C ASP A 153 -17.32 5.73 1.37
N GLY A 154 -17.14 5.11 2.53
CA GLY A 154 -16.90 3.68 2.63
C GLY A 154 -15.45 3.31 2.36
N GLY A 155 -15.22 2.12 1.81
CA GLY A 155 -13.90 1.62 1.45
C GLY A 155 -13.14 0.99 2.60
N ALA A 156 -11.86 0.78 2.36
CA ALA A 156 -10.92 0.21 3.31
C ALA A 156 -9.53 0.81 3.09
N ALA A 157 -8.61 0.57 4.00
CA ALA A 157 -7.19 0.87 3.81
C ALA A 157 -6.32 0.14 4.82
N VAL A 158 -5.06 -0.05 4.47
CA VAL A 158 -4.01 -0.40 5.42
C VAL A 158 -3.00 0.72 5.52
N SER A 159 -2.69 1.08 6.75
CA SER A 159 -1.63 2.03 7.06
C SER A 159 -0.64 1.41 8.03
N ASN A 160 0.65 1.64 7.77
CA ASN A 160 1.70 1.26 8.68
C ASN A 160 2.14 2.44 9.54
N TYR A 161 2.46 2.15 10.78
CA TYR A 161 2.93 3.13 11.76
C TYR A 161 4.25 2.62 12.34
N ILE A 162 5.31 3.41 12.15
CA ILE A 162 6.66 3.05 12.58
C ILE A 162 7.19 4.16 13.50
N ARG A 163 7.50 3.79 14.74
CA ARG A 163 8.11 4.62 15.75
C ARG A 163 9.39 3.92 16.24
N GLU A 164 10.45 4.07 15.47
CA GLU A 164 11.74 3.40 15.72
C GLU A 164 12.36 3.76 17.06
N ASP A 165 12.21 5.02 17.45
CA ASP A 165 12.77 5.60 18.67
C ASP A 165 12.31 4.90 19.95
N ILE A 166 11.11 4.31 19.92
CA ILE A 166 10.51 3.58 21.05
C ILE A 166 10.23 2.09 20.74
N GLY A 167 10.57 1.63 19.52
CA GLY A 167 10.30 0.27 19.07
C GLY A 167 8.81 -0.07 18.96
N TYR A 168 7.96 0.93 18.70
CA TYR A 168 6.53 0.76 18.50
C TYR A 168 6.17 0.81 17.02
N TYR A 169 5.52 -0.22 16.54
CA TYR A 169 5.08 -0.35 15.15
C TYR A 169 3.87 -1.27 15.09
N PHE A 170 2.98 -0.99 14.14
CA PHE A 170 1.80 -1.79 13.87
C PHE A 170 1.25 -1.48 12.47
N ASN A 171 0.45 -2.39 11.94
CA ASN A 171 -0.42 -2.14 10.80
C ASN A 171 -1.84 -1.92 11.31
N ALA A 172 -2.53 -0.92 10.80
CA ALA A 172 -3.95 -0.73 10.98
C ALA A 172 -4.66 -1.08 9.67
N LEU A 173 -5.44 -2.15 9.68
CA LEU A 173 -6.38 -2.48 8.62
C LEU A 173 -7.74 -1.89 9.01
N ILE A 174 -8.22 -0.93 8.23
CA ILE A 174 -9.47 -0.23 8.48
C ILE A 174 -10.49 -0.68 7.43
N MET A 175 -11.65 -1.14 7.88
CA MET A 175 -12.74 -1.61 7.03
C MET A 175 -14.01 -0.81 7.32
N SER A 176 -14.64 -0.27 6.29
CA SER A 176 -16.02 0.22 6.40
C SER A 176 -17.00 -0.97 6.41
N SER A 177 -18.02 -0.93 7.25
CA SER A 177 -19.16 -1.85 7.18
C SER A 177 -20.33 -1.31 6.35
N LYS A 178 -20.13 -0.12 5.73
CA LYS A 178 -21.17 0.58 4.96
C LYS A 178 -21.06 0.29 3.48
N TYR A 179 -19.85 0.40 2.91
CA TYR A 179 -19.59 0.20 1.49
C TYR A 179 -18.12 -0.19 1.24
N PRO A 180 -17.83 -1.37 0.62
CA PRO A 180 -18.83 -2.43 0.43
C PRO A 180 -19.39 -2.90 1.76
N GLY A 181 -20.67 -3.20 1.82
CA GLY A 181 -21.29 -3.76 3.01
C GLY A 181 -21.03 -5.27 3.13
N PRO A 182 -21.15 -5.86 4.33
CA PRO A 182 -20.85 -7.27 4.56
C PRO A 182 -21.73 -8.24 3.74
N GLU A 183 -22.87 -7.78 3.22
CA GLU A 183 -23.77 -8.55 2.35
C GLU A 183 -23.39 -8.45 0.87
N GLU A 184 -22.47 -7.57 0.50
CA GLU A 184 -21.98 -7.41 -0.86
C GLU A 184 -20.86 -8.42 -1.16
N GLU A 185 -20.81 -8.92 -2.40
CA GLU A 185 -19.80 -9.90 -2.80
C GLU A 185 -18.38 -9.32 -2.69
N ASP A 186 -18.24 -8.03 -2.97
CA ASP A 186 -16.97 -7.30 -2.95
C ASP A 186 -16.36 -7.13 -1.54
N TYR A 187 -17.15 -7.28 -0.47
CA TYR A 187 -16.64 -7.13 0.90
C TYR A 187 -15.45 -8.05 1.21
N LYS A 188 -15.59 -9.30 0.81
CA LYS A 188 -14.58 -10.34 1.09
C LYS A 188 -13.29 -10.14 0.28
N PRO A 189 -13.33 -9.90 -1.05
CA PRO A 189 -12.15 -9.50 -1.80
C PRO A 189 -11.47 -8.24 -1.26
N VAL A 190 -12.22 -7.23 -0.79
CA VAL A 190 -11.63 -6.03 -0.19
C VAL A 190 -10.85 -6.36 1.09
N VAL A 191 -11.34 -7.25 1.95
CA VAL A 191 -10.55 -7.73 3.11
C VAL A 191 -9.25 -8.40 2.67
N LEU A 192 -9.29 -9.21 1.61
CA LEU A 192 -8.09 -9.85 1.04
C LEU A 192 -7.14 -8.82 0.44
N HIS A 193 -7.64 -7.83 -0.29
CA HIS A 193 -6.89 -6.72 -0.87
C HIS A 193 -6.10 -5.98 0.21
N GLU A 194 -6.77 -5.54 1.26
CA GLU A 194 -6.12 -4.82 2.35
C GLU A 194 -5.09 -5.70 3.08
N TYR A 195 -5.39 -6.97 3.29
CA TYR A 195 -4.40 -7.84 3.92
C TYR A 195 -3.19 -8.11 3.00
N PHE A 196 -3.37 -8.09 1.68
CA PHE A 196 -2.24 -8.17 0.77
C PHE A 196 -1.30 -6.97 0.90
N HIS A 197 -1.84 -5.78 1.18
CA HIS A 197 -1.00 -4.62 1.55
C HIS A 197 -0.21 -4.85 2.84
N VAL A 198 -0.76 -5.54 3.84
CA VAL A 198 0.03 -5.96 5.03
C VAL A 198 1.22 -6.82 4.61
N TYR A 199 0.99 -7.79 3.72
CA TYR A 199 2.04 -8.63 3.16
C TYR A 199 3.10 -7.83 2.40
N GLN A 200 2.69 -6.96 1.49
CA GLN A 200 3.59 -6.10 0.71
C GLN A 200 4.44 -5.21 1.64
N GLN A 201 3.82 -4.51 2.57
CA GLN A 201 4.49 -3.60 3.49
C GLN A 201 5.47 -4.32 4.43
N THR A 202 5.21 -5.57 4.78
CA THR A 202 6.13 -6.38 5.58
C THR A 202 7.43 -6.69 4.83
N ASN A 203 7.36 -6.84 3.52
CA ASN A 203 8.53 -7.05 2.68
C ASN A 203 9.29 -5.76 2.34
N LEU A 204 8.78 -4.60 2.78
CA LEU A 204 9.27 -3.25 2.48
C LEU A 204 9.48 -2.44 3.76
N SER A 205 9.98 -3.08 4.80
CA SER A 205 9.99 -2.53 6.17
C SER A 205 11.37 -2.07 6.66
N ILE A 206 12.43 -2.19 5.85
CA ILE A 206 13.79 -1.82 6.27
C ILE A 206 14.08 -0.36 5.88
N PRO A 207 14.25 0.56 6.85
CA PRO A 207 14.47 1.98 6.56
C PRO A 207 15.73 2.30 5.76
N GLU A 208 16.78 1.51 5.92
CA GLU A 208 18.06 1.69 5.19
C GLU A 208 18.12 0.92 3.87
N SER A 209 17.04 0.33 3.42
CA SER A 209 16.96 -0.34 2.13
C SER A 209 17.22 0.64 0.97
N PRO A 210 17.80 0.19 -0.15
CA PRO A 210 17.92 0.99 -1.36
C PRO A 210 16.60 1.56 -1.88
N ASP A 211 15.47 1.01 -1.42
CA ASP A 211 14.13 1.48 -1.78
C ASP A 211 13.54 2.52 -0.83
N THR A 212 14.25 2.92 0.21
CA THR A 212 13.77 3.93 1.15
C THR A 212 13.82 5.35 0.60
N ASP A 213 14.32 5.56 -0.61
CA ASP A 213 14.24 6.81 -1.33
C ASP A 213 12.80 7.21 -1.75
N GLY A 214 11.83 6.35 -1.47
CA GLY A 214 10.42 6.58 -1.70
C GLY A 214 9.91 6.14 -3.07
N ASP A 215 10.80 5.71 -3.98
CA ASP A 215 10.43 5.35 -5.34
C ASP A 215 9.69 4.00 -5.43
N TRP A 216 9.99 3.04 -4.55
CA TRP A 216 9.37 1.73 -4.55
C TRP A 216 7.87 1.73 -4.25
N ARG A 217 7.41 2.64 -3.38
CA ARG A 217 5.98 2.70 -2.98
C ARG A 217 5.08 3.00 -4.16
N THR A 218 5.55 3.88 -5.00
CA THR A 218 4.79 4.29 -6.17
C THR A 218 5.28 3.57 -7.40
N SER A 219 6.60 3.24 -7.46
CA SER A 219 7.32 2.86 -8.69
C SER A 219 6.98 3.79 -9.87
N ASN A 220 6.47 4.95 -9.56
CA ASN A 220 6.03 5.98 -10.46
C ASN A 220 7.16 7.01 -10.64
N ARG A 221 7.31 7.57 -11.82
CA ARG A 221 8.43 8.48 -12.13
C ARG A 221 8.29 9.86 -11.53
N ASN A 222 7.07 10.29 -11.29
CA ASN A 222 6.80 11.58 -10.66
C ASN A 222 6.50 11.37 -9.20
N VAL A 223 7.46 11.73 -8.39
CA VAL A 223 7.37 11.54 -6.95
C VAL A 223 6.25 12.39 -6.37
N TYR A 224 5.57 11.83 -5.46
CA TYR A 224 4.48 12.20 -4.58
C TYR A 224 4.43 13.69 -4.11
N PHE A 225 5.47 14.48 -4.28
CA PHE A 225 5.60 15.80 -3.65
C PHE A 225 5.95 16.96 -4.59
N ASN A 226 5.98 16.77 -5.90
CA ASN A 226 6.33 17.86 -6.81
C ASN A 226 5.14 18.70 -7.31
N GLY A 227 4.09 18.84 -6.49
CA GLY A 227 2.94 19.68 -6.86
C GLY A 227 2.13 19.15 -8.04
N GLY A 228 2.26 17.86 -8.35
CA GLY A 228 1.49 17.13 -9.34
C GLY A 228 0.35 16.33 -8.71
N GLU A 229 -0.47 15.76 -9.55
CA GLU A 229 -1.54 14.82 -9.19
C GLU A 229 -0.97 13.65 -8.38
N ILE A 230 -1.73 13.20 -7.37
CA ILE A 230 -1.35 12.02 -6.58
C ILE A 230 -1.50 10.79 -7.48
N GLN A 231 -0.40 10.07 -7.66
CA GLN A 231 -0.38 8.87 -8.50
C GLN A 231 -0.77 7.63 -7.71
N VAL A 232 -1.42 6.70 -8.40
CA VAL A 232 -1.74 5.39 -7.84
C VAL A 232 -0.45 4.55 -7.78
N PRO A 233 -0.09 3.96 -6.64
CA PRO A 233 1.07 3.05 -6.54
C PRO A 233 0.84 1.78 -7.34
N PHE A 234 1.24 1.76 -8.61
CA PHE A 234 0.70 0.86 -9.62
C PHE A 234 0.86 -0.64 -9.33
N LEU A 235 2.03 -1.14 -8.94
CA LEU A 235 2.18 -2.56 -8.61
C LEU A 235 1.65 -2.91 -7.21
N MET A 236 1.60 -1.96 -6.29
CA MET A 236 0.98 -2.22 -4.98
C MET A 236 -0.52 -2.42 -5.14
N GLU A 237 -1.20 -1.48 -5.77
CA GLU A 237 -2.65 -1.54 -5.92
C GLU A 237 -3.09 -2.61 -6.91
N GLY A 238 -2.47 -2.66 -8.09
CA GLY A 238 -2.78 -3.71 -9.08
C GLY A 238 -2.49 -5.12 -8.55
N GLY A 239 -1.41 -5.26 -7.75
CA GLY A 239 -1.06 -6.51 -7.08
C GLY A 239 -2.07 -6.91 -6.02
N ALA A 240 -2.45 -5.99 -5.13
CA ALA A 240 -3.43 -6.26 -4.09
C ALA A 240 -4.78 -6.63 -4.70
N GLU A 241 -5.21 -5.89 -5.72
CA GLU A 241 -6.49 -6.14 -6.39
C GLU A 241 -6.49 -7.49 -7.12
N TYR A 242 -5.49 -7.80 -7.96
CA TYR A 242 -5.45 -9.08 -8.66
C TYR A 242 -5.37 -10.26 -7.70
N MET A 243 -4.47 -10.20 -6.71
CA MET A 243 -4.27 -11.28 -5.75
C MET A 243 -5.50 -11.54 -4.89
N ALA A 244 -6.21 -10.49 -4.50
CA ALA A 244 -7.48 -10.62 -3.78
C ALA A 244 -8.55 -11.36 -4.61
N GLN A 245 -8.76 -10.93 -5.86
CA GLN A 245 -9.73 -11.52 -6.76
C GLN A 245 -9.38 -12.96 -7.14
N TYR A 246 -8.08 -13.21 -7.38
CA TYR A 246 -7.56 -14.54 -7.69
C TYR A 246 -7.80 -15.53 -6.54
N TRP A 247 -7.37 -15.19 -5.31
CA TRP A 247 -7.54 -16.09 -4.17
C TRP A 247 -8.99 -16.22 -3.73
N TYR A 248 -9.80 -15.17 -3.85
CA TYR A 248 -11.24 -15.28 -3.63
C TYR A 248 -11.89 -16.26 -4.63
N SER A 249 -11.47 -16.24 -5.90
CA SER A 249 -11.99 -17.16 -6.91
C SER A 249 -11.69 -18.63 -6.66
N MET A 250 -10.70 -18.94 -5.79
CA MET A 250 -10.32 -20.29 -5.42
C MET A 250 -11.18 -20.87 -4.28
N GLU A 251 -12.01 -20.04 -3.65
CA GLU A 251 -12.87 -20.50 -2.56
C GLU A 251 -13.99 -21.42 -3.08
N PRO A 252 -14.28 -22.51 -2.34
CA PRO A 252 -15.23 -23.54 -2.80
C PRO A 252 -16.65 -23.04 -3.06
N GLU A 253 -17.06 -21.96 -2.39
CA GLU A 253 -18.37 -21.34 -2.52
C GLU A 253 -18.46 -20.35 -3.67
N VAL A 254 -17.35 -19.99 -4.29
CA VAL A 254 -17.29 -19.01 -5.38
C VAL A 254 -17.45 -19.70 -6.74
N ASP A 255 -18.23 -19.09 -7.61
CA ASP A 255 -18.46 -19.58 -8.97
C ASP A 255 -17.14 -19.68 -9.75
N SER A 256 -16.90 -20.80 -10.40
CA SER A 256 -15.70 -21.06 -11.21
C SER A 256 -15.43 -20.06 -12.33
N GLY A 257 -16.44 -19.29 -12.75
CA GLY A 257 -16.30 -18.19 -13.73
C GLY A 257 -16.06 -16.82 -13.12
N TYR A 258 -15.97 -16.73 -11.80
CA TYR A 258 -15.90 -15.45 -11.09
C TYR A 258 -14.75 -14.56 -11.57
N LEU A 259 -13.53 -15.05 -11.55
CA LEU A 259 -12.35 -14.23 -11.91
C LEU A 259 -12.43 -13.71 -13.35
N LYS A 260 -12.90 -14.55 -14.28
CA LYS A 260 -13.10 -14.11 -15.68
C LYS A 260 -14.13 -12.98 -15.79
N ARG A 261 -15.25 -13.07 -15.05
CA ARG A 261 -16.25 -12.00 -15.05
C ARG A 261 -15.72 -10.69 -14.45
N VAL A 262 -14.94 -10.79 -13.38
CA VAL A 262 -14.29 -9.61 -12.77
C VAL A 262 -13.31 -8.98 -13.77
N MET A 263 -12.46 -9.76 -14.39
CA MET A 263 -11.51 -9.25 -15.37
C MET A 263 -12.20 -8.70 -16.64
N GLU A 264 -13.28 -9.33 -17.10
CA GLU A 264 -14.09 -8.81 -18.20
C GLU A 264 -14.69 -7.43 -17.85
N PHE A 265 -15.21 -7.27 -16.62
CA PHE A 265 -15.68 -5.97 -16.14
C PHE A 265 -14.54 -4.93 -16.10
N LYS A 266 -13.39 -5.28 -15.55
CA LYS A 266 -12.22 -4.41 -15.48
C LYS A 266 -11.66 -4.02 -16.84
N ALA A 267 -11.97 -4.77 -17.90
CA ALA A 267 -11.56 -4.42 -19.27
C ALA A 267 -12.22 -3.14 -19.81
N GLU A 268 -13.27 -2.64 -19.15
CA GLU A 268 -13.88 -1.33 -19.50
C GLU A 268 -12.88 -0.18 -19.37
N ALA A 269 -11.85 -0.30 -18.52
CA ALA A 269 -10.80 0.70 -18.35
C ALA A 269 -9.74 0.69 -19.47
N ILE A 270 -9.66 -0.36 -20.29
CA ILE A 270 -8.56 -0.54 -21.27
C ILE A 270 -8.57 0.58 -22.32
N ASN A 271 -9.68 0.77 -22.99
CA ASN A 271 -9.74 1.77 -24.08
C ASN A 271 -9.57 3.22 -23.57
N PRO A 272 -10.19 3.64 -22.45
CA PRO A 272 -9.88 4.93 -21.84
C PRO A 272 -8.39 5.09 -21.48
N TYR A 273 -7.78 4.06 -20.91
CA TYR A 273 -6.34 4.06 -20.61
C TYR A 273 -5.50 4.27 -21.87
N LEU A 274 -5.65 3.44 -22.89
CA LEU A 274 -4.88 3.54 -24.14
C LEU A 274 -5.03 4.89 -24.84
N THR A 275 -6.19 5.53 -24.70
CA THR A 275 -6.45 6.86 -25.29
C THR A 275 -5.94 8.01 -24.43
N SER A 276 -5.66 7.78 -23.15
CA SER A 276 -5.13 8.81 -22.24
C SER A 276 -3.70 9.25 -22.61
N GLY A 277 -2.92 8.35 -23.22
CA GLY A 277 -1.51 8.55 -23.53
C GLY A 277 -0.60 8.59 -22.30
N LYS A 278 -1.10 8.22 -21.12
CA LYS A 278 -0.33 8.09 -19.88
C LYS A 278 0.27 6.70 -19.78
N SER A 279 1.48 6.59 -19.20
CA SER A 279 2.03 5.31 -18.76
C SER A 279 1.31 4.82 -17.50
N LEU A 280 1.34 3.51 -17.22
CA LEU A 280 0.86 2.96 -15.95
C LEU A 280 1.50 3.62 -14.72
N ARG A 281 2.75 4.11 -14.85
CA ARG A 281 3.48 4.82 -13.80
C ARG A 281 2.96 6.23 -13.54
N GLU A 282 2.10 6.75 -14.40
CA GLU A 282 1.62 8.13 -14.37
C GLU A 282 0.12 8.24 -14.04
N LEU A 283 -0.53 7.10 -13.80
CA LEU A 283 -1.96 7.07 -13.49
C LEU A 283 -2.24 7.71 -12.12
N GLY A 284 -3.23 8.61 -12.09
CA GLY A 284 -3.77 9.23 -10.89
C GLY A 284 -5.03 8.52 -10.39
N TYR A 285 -5.52 8.98 -9.24
CA TYR A 285 -6.81 8.53 -8.68
C TYR A 285 -8.01 9.22 -9.34
N ASP A 286 -7.78 10.33 -10.04
CA ASP A 286 -8.78 11.20 -10.67
C ASP A 286 -8.91 10.99 -12.17
N GLU A 287 -8.45 9.84 -12.70
CA GLU A 287 -8.63 9.49 -14.11
C GLU A 287 -10.13 9.34 -14.46
N GLU A 288 -10.47 9.55 -15.75
CA GLU A 288 -11.82 9.31 -16.25
C GLU A 288 -12.25 7.82 -16.22
N PHE A 289 -11.34 6.95 -15.81
CA PHE A 289 -11.53 5.50 -15.66
C PHE A 289 -10.94 5.02 -14.35
N ASN A 290 -11.31 3.83 -13.91
CA ASN A 290 -10.75 3.25 -12.71
C ASN A 290 -9.31 2.74 -12.97
N SER A 291 -8.31 3.43 -12.44
CA SER A 291 -6.90 3.06 -12.58
C SER A 291 -6.59 1.66 -12.02
N TYR A 292 -7.25 1.26 -10.94
CA TYR A 292 -7.08 -0.09 -10.37
C TYR A 292 -7.39 -1.21 -11.38
N ASP A 293 -8.36 -0.99 -12.27
CA ASP A 293 -8.80 -2.01 -13.22
C ASP A 293 -7.72 -2.31 -14.26
N ILE A 294 -7.07 -1.27 -14.81
CA ILE A 294 -5.98 -1.49 -15.77
C ILE A 294 -4.71 -2.03 -15.08
N LEU A 295 -4.45 -1.61 -13.84
CA LEU A 295 -3.34 -2.12 -13.05
C LEU A 295 -3.52 -3.60 -12.70
N THR A 296 -4.75 -4.04 -12.48
CA THR A 296 -5.10 -5.46 -12.28
C THR A 296 -4.80 -6.28 -13.53
N TRP A 297 -5.09 -5.76 -14.72
CA TRP A 297 -4.75 -6.40 -15.99
C TRP A 297 -3.24 -6.52 -16.20
N PHE A 298 -2.49 -5.49 -15.81
CA PHE A 298 -1.02 -5.55 -15.89
C PHE A 298 -0.44 -6.64 -14.99
N VAL A 299 -0.94 -6.79 -13.77
CA VAL A 299 -0.49 -7.86 -12.87
C VAL A 299 -0.89 -9.24 -13.39
N ALA A 300 -2.10 -9.39 -13.94
CA ALA A 300 -2.50 -10.63 -14.61
C ALA A 300 -1.53 -11.00 -15.76
N TYR A 301 -1.13 -10.01 -16.56
CA TYR A 301 -0.17 -10.18 -17.65
C TYR A 301 1.22 -10.60 -17.13
N LEU A 302 1.73 -9.98 -16.07
CA LEU A 302 3.01 -10.37 -15.44
C LEU A 302 2.96 -11.82 -14.94
N ILE A 303 1.91 -12.21 -14.25
CA ILE A 303 1.74 -13.57 -13.71
C ILE A 303 1.61 -14.59 -14.84
N HIS A 304 0.89 -14.27 -15.91
CA HIS A 304 0.77 -15.14 -17.07
C HIS A 304 2.14 -15.41 -17.74
N ASN A 305 2.98 -14.38 -17.90
CA ASN A 305 4.29 -14.49 -18.52
C ASN A 305 5.36 -15.11 -17.61
N THR A 306 5.06 -15.23 -16.32
CA THR A 306 5.96 -15.81 -15.31
C THR A 306 5.24 -16.84 -14.46
N SER A 307 4.92 -16.49 -13.22
CA SER A 307 4.05 -17.27 -12.33
C SER A 307 3.56 -16.42 -11.17
N GLU A 308 2.48 -16.88 -10.51
CA GLU A 308 2.00 -16.28 -9.29
C GLU A 308 3.09 -16.25 -8.20
N GLU A 309 3.87 -17.32 -8.06
CA GLU A 309 4.96 -17.40 -7.08
C GLU A 309 6.05 -16.37 -7.32
N ILE A 310 6.46 -16.16 -8.58
CA ILE A 310 7.44 -15.13 -8.95
C ILE A 310 6.93 -13.75 -8.57
N PHE A 311 5.67 -13.43 -8.91
CA PHE A 311 5.08 -12.13 -8.54
C PHE A 311 4.94 -11.99 -7.03
N ARG A 312 4.29 -12.95 -6.39
CA ARG A 312 3.93 -12.85 -4.97
C ARG A 312 5.13 -13.03 -4.04
N VAL A 313 6.01 -14.00 -4.30
CA VAL A 313 7.11 -14.33 -3.37
C VAL A 313 8.40 -13.67 -3.80
N ASP A 314 8.91 -14.01 -5.00
CA ASP A 314 10.28 -13.64 -5.37
C ASP A 314 10.44 -12.13 -5.53
N PHE A 315 9.51 -11.48 -6.21
CA PHE A 315 9.56 -10.05 -6.47
C PHE A 315 9.51 -9.23 -5.16
N TRP A 316 8.48 -9.43 -4.32
CA TRP A 316 8.30 -8.64 -3.10
C TRP A 316 9.41 -8.85 -2.09
N THR A 317 9.93 -10.07 -1.94
CA THR A 317 11.03 -10.35 -1.01
C THR A 317 12.37 -9.82 -1.46
N GLN A 318 12.52 -9.48 -2.74
CA GLN A 318 13.77 -8.97 -3.31
C GLN A 318 13.84 -7.44 -3.39
N ILE A 319 12.71 -6.75 -3.35
CA ILE A 319 12.67 -5.28 -3.52
C ILE A 319 13.56 -4.57 -2.50
N GLU A 320 13.49 -4.91 -1.21
CA GLU A 320 14.30 -4.28 -0.18
C GLU A 320 15.81 -4.38 -0.41
N ASN A 321 16.26 -5.45 -1.06
CA ASN A 321 17.68 -5.69 -1.26
C ASN A 321 18.20 -5.16 -2.60
N LEU A 322 17.34 -5.11 -3.62
CA LEU A 322 17.74 -4.79 -4.99
C LEU A 322 17.28 -3.40 -5.44
N GLY A 323 16.25 -2.85 -4.81
CA GLY A 323 15.47 -1.74 -5.33
C GLY A 323 14.46 -2.19 -6.37
N PHE A 324 13.41 -1.37 -6.56
CA PHE A 324 12.29 -1.72 -7.44
C PHE A 324 12.72 -2.15 -8.85
N GLU A 325 13.49 -1.32 -9.55
CA GLU A 325 13.84 -1.56 -10.96
C GLU A 325 14.64 -2.85 -11.15
N LYS A 326 15.61 -3.11 -10.27
CA LYS A 326 16.44 -4.32 -10.34
C LYS A 326 15.66 -5.56 -9.92
N ALA A 327 14.81 -5.46 -8.92
CA ALA A 327 13.94 -6.56 -8.52
C ALA A 327 12.96 -6.90 -9.63
N PHE A 328 12.40 -5.88 -10.29
CA PHE A 328 11.50 -6.08 -11.43
C PHE A 328 12.22 -6.79 -12.58
N GLU A 329 13.36 -6.27 -13.04
CA GLU A 329 14.13 -6.88 -14.13
C GLU A 329 14.58 -8.32 -13.80
N ALA A 330 15.01 -8.56 -12.55
CA ALA A 330 15.46 -9.88 -12.12
C ALA A 330 14.35 -10.93 -12.14
N ASN A 331 13.11 -10.55 -11.82
CA ASN A 331 11.99 -11.47 -11.70
C ASN A 331 11.16 -11.58 -12.99
N PHE A 332 11.07 -10.50 -13.77
CA PHE A 332 10.25 -10.48 -14.99
C PHE A 332 11.07 -10.45 -16.27
N GLY A 333 12.41 -10.41 -16.17
CA GLY A 333 13.35 -10.56 -17.29
C GLY A 333 13.52 -9.32 -18.17
N LYS A 334 12.90 -8.19 -17.83
CA LYS A 334 12.96 -6.92 -18.56
C LYS A 334 12.80 -5.76 -17.59
N SER A 335 13.15 -4.54 -18.04
CA SER A 335 12.79 -3.33 -17.31
C SER A 335 11.26 -3.18 -17.19
N ALA A 336 10.82 -2.48 -16.17
CA ALA A 336 9.39 -2.22 -16.00
C ALA A 336 8.81 -1.44 -17.18
N ASP A 337 9.56 -0.49 -17.73
CA ASP A 337 9.13 0.28 -18.89
C ASP A 337 8.96 -0.58 -20.15
N ASP A 338 9.94 -1.45 -20.47
CA ASP A 338 9.82 -2.37 -21.62
C ASP A 338 8.62 -3.32 -21.45
N MET A 339 8.34 -3.72 -20.21
CA MET A 339 7.20 -4.59 -19.91
C MET A 339 5.87 -3.85 -20.04
N ILE A 340 5.81 -2.58 -19.65
CA ILE A 340 4.64 -1.72 -19.84
C ILE A 340 4.38 -1.52 -21.33
N ASP A 341 5.42 -1.19 -22.12
CA ASP A 341 5.28 -1.02 -23.58
C ASP A 341 4.74 -2.30 -24.26
N GLU A 342 5.21 -3.48 -23.85
CA GLU A 342 4.69 -4.74 -24.37
C GLU A 342 3.26 -5.04 -23.92
N PHE A 343 2.94 -4.74 -22.67
CA PHE A 343 1.59 -4.87 -22.15
C PHE A 343 0.60 -3.99 -22.91
N GLU A 344 0.95 -2.75 -23.22
CA GLU A 344 0.10 -1.82 -23.97
C GLU A 344 -0.23 -2.34 -25.36
N LEU A 345 0.74 -2.98 -26.03
CA LEU A 345 0.51 -3.63 -27.30
C LEU A 345 -0.36 -4.90 -27.18
N TRP A 346 -0.21 -5.63 -26.09
CA TRP A 346 -0.97 -6.84 -25.84
C TRP A 346 -2.40 -6.54 -25.41
N VAL A 347 -2.61 -5.56 -24.54
CA VAL A 347 -3.93 -5.25 -23.95
C VAL A 347 -4.91 -4.64 -24.96
N ASP A 348 -4.42 -4.13 -26.10
CA ASP A 348 -5.25 -3.63 -27.22
C ASP A 348 -5.92 -4.75 -28.04
N GLN A 349 -5.77 -6.01 -27.64
CA GLN A 349 -6.40 -7.14 -28.32
C GLN A 349 -7.89 -7.28 -27.91
N PRO A 350 -8.68 -8.07 -28.72
CA PRO A 350 -10.06 -8.37 -28.33
C PRO A 350 -10.15 -9.05 -26.95
N ILE A 351 -11.19 -8.73 -26.19
CA ILE A 351 -11.38 -9.19 -24.82
C ILE A 351 -11.36 -10.73 -24.68
N ASP A 352 -11.88 -11.46 -25.64
CA ASP A 352 -11.87 -12.92 -25.64
C ASP A 352 -10.43 -13.47 -25.68
N VAL A 353 -9.50 -12.79 -26.34
CA VAL A 353 -8.07 -13.13 -26.34
C VAL A 353 -7.43 -12.78 -25.00
N LEU A 354 -7.76 -11.62 -24.44
CA LEU A 354 -7.26 -11.21 -23.13
C LEU A 354 -7.68 -12.17 -22.02
N LEU A 355 -8.91 -12.66 -22.08
CA LEU A 355 -9.46 -13.61 -21.09
C LEU A 355 -8.83 -15.03 -21.17
N GLU A 356 -8.08 -15.34 -22.21
CA GLU A 356 -7.39 -16.62 -22.30
C GLU A 356 -6.28 -16.79 -21.24
N ILE A 357 -5.70 -15.68 -20.76
CA ILE A 357 -4.67 -15.73 -19.70
C ILE A 357 -5.25 -15.91 -18.29
N ILE A 358 -6.55 -15.72 -18.13
CA ILE A 358 -7.23 -15.80 -16.83
C ILE A 358 -7.61 -17.25 -16.56
N PRO A 359 -7.15 -17.84 -15.45
CA PRO A 359 -7.38 -19.27 -15.14
C PRO A 359 -8.85 -19.63 -14.91
#